data_8aa3a6fb5816a756be7b8df46cc75910
#
_entry.id   8aa3a6fb5816a756be7b8df46cc75910
#
_cell.length_a   1.000
_cell.length_b   1.000
_cell.length_c   1.000
_cell.angle_alpha   90.00
_cell.angle_beta   90.00
_cell.angle_gamma   90.00
#
_symmetry.space_group_name_H-M   'P 1'
#
loop_
_entity.id
_entity.type
_entity.pdbx_description
1 polymer ?
#
loop_
_entity_poly.entity_id
_entity_poly.type
_entity_poly.pdbx_seq_one_letter_code
_entity_poly.pdbx_strand_id
1 'polypeptide(L)' 'MRFLKLKEVMEKTALSRSAIYRKMSEDAFPKSINLGDRAVAWVESEVDDWMEEKCQMR' A
#
# COMPACT_ATOMS: atom_id res chain seq x y z
N MET A 1 15.16 -1.75 4.29
CA MET A 1 13.78 -1.21 4.14
C MET A 1 13.66 -0.50 2.80
N ARG A 2 12.59 -0.77 2.10
CA ARG A 2 12.36 -0.13 0.79
C ARG A 2 11.01 0.57 0.81
N PHE A 3 10.97 1.77 0.21
CA PHE A 3 9.73 2.52 0.01
C PHE A 3 9.21 2.30 -1.39
N LEU A 4 7.90 2.23 -1.52
CA LEU A 4 7.22 2.09 -2.80
C LEU A 4 6.40 3.35 -3.07
N LYS A 5 6.47 3.84 -4.30
CA LYS A 5 5.59 4.91 -4.74
C LYS A 5 4.21 4.33 -5.06
N LEU A 6 3.21 5.20 -5.13
CA LEU A 6 1.84 4.77 -5.42
C LEU A 6 1.77 3.88 -6.66
N LYS A 7 2.44 4.27 -7.73
CA LYS A 7 2.42 3.48 -8.96
C LYS A 7 2.93 2.06 -8.72
N GLU A 8 4.00 1.92 -7.94
CA GLU A 8 4.57 0.62 -7.62
C GLU A 8 3.61 -0.22 -6.77
N VAL A 9 2.94 0.44 -5.82
CA VAL A 9 1.94 -0.24 -4.99
C VAL A 9 0.80 -0.75 -5.84
N MET A 10 0.32 0.08 -6.78
CA MET A 10 -0.74 -0.31 -7.70
C MET A 10 -0.35 -1.52 -8.53
N GLU A 11 0.86 -1.52 -9.06
CA GLU A 11 1.36 -2.63 -9.87
C GLU A 11 1.50 -3.91 -9.04
N LYS A 12 2.00 -3.75 -7.82
CA LYS A 12 2.28 -4.89 -6.94
C LYS A 12 1.00 -5.55 -6.43
N THR A 13 0.00 -4.75 -6.10
CA THR A 13 -1.25 -5.24 -5.51
C THR A 13 -2.37 -5.42 -6.51
N ALA A 14 -2.19 -4.91 -7.73
CA ALA A 14 -3.24 -4.90 -8.77
C ALA A 14 -4.47 -4.09 -8.37
N LEU A 15 -4.34 -3.20 -7.38
CA LEU A 15 -5.43 -2.32 -6.96
C LEU A 15 -5.35 -0.98 -7.69
N SER A 16 -6.51 -0.37 -7.91
CA SER A 16 -6.57 0.98 -8.45
C SER A 16 -6.20 1.99 -7.36
N ARG A 17 -5.86 3.21 -7.78
CA ARG A 17 -5.58 4.30 -6.85
C ARG A 17 -6.74 4.50 -5.88
N SER A 18 -7.97 4.57 -6.41
CA SER A 18 -9.16 4.78 -5.60
C SER A 18 -9.34 3.67 -4.56
N ALA A 19 -9.09 2.43 -4.97
CA ALA A 19 -9.24 1.29 -4.08
C ALA A 19 -8.22 1.34 -2.93
N ILE A 20 -6.99 1.75 -3.23
CA ILE A 20 -5.94 1.87 -2.21
C ILE A 20 -6.34 2.92 -1.17
N TYR A 21 -6.74 4.10 -1.62
CA TYR A 21 -7.09 5.18 -0.69
C TYR A 21 -8.36 4.85 0.10
N ARG A 22 -9.33 4.21 -0.52
CA ARG A 22 -10.54 3.78 0.19
C ARG A 22 -10.17 2.78 1.29
N LYS A 23 -9.36 1.79 0.97
CA LYS A 23 -8.93 0.78 1.95
C LYS A 23 -8.13 1.40 3.08
N MET A 24 -7.32 2.42 2.79
CA MET A 24 -6.59 3.14 3.82
C MET A 24 -7.55 3.83 4.78
N SER A 25 -8.60 4.46 4.25
CA SER A 25 -9.58 5.16 5.09
C SER A 25 -10.40 4.19 5.95
N GLU A 26 -10.47 2.94 5.55
CA GLU A 26 -11.18 1.89 6.29
C GLU A 26 -10.26 1.09 7.21
N ASP A 27 -9.02 1.53 7.34
CA ASP A 27 -7.98 0.82 8.08
C ASP A 27 -7.76 -0.60 7.55
N ALA A 28 -7.98 -0.81 6.26
CA ALA A 28 -7.89 -2.11 5.61
C ALA A 28 -6.66 -2.24 4.70
N PHE A 29 -5.75 -1.28 4.78
CA PHE A 29 -4.52 -1.27 3.98
C PHE A 29 -3.45 -0.50 4.73
N PRO A 30 -2.17 -0.85 4.56
CA PRO A 30 -1.08 -0.11 5.23
C PRO A 30 -1.11 1.36 4.89
N LYS A 31 -0.85 2.20 5.88
CA LYS A 31 -0.88 3.65 5.69
C LYS A 31 0.37 4.12 4.96
N SER A 32 0.22 5.15 4.15
CA SER A 32 1.36 5.77 3.49
C SER A 32 2.16 6.59 4.49
N ILE A 33 3.43 6.79 4.16
CA ILE A 33 4.35 7.62 4.94
C ILE A 33 4.61 8.88 4.14
N ASN A 34 4.53 10.03 4.81
CA ASN A 34 4.84 11.31 4.20
C ASN A 34 6.35 11.52 4.24
N LEU A 35 6.98 11.61 3.07
CA LEU A 35 8.42 11.80 2.97
C LEU A 35 8.81 13.26 2.78
N GLY A 36 7.84 14.18 2.86
CA GLY A 36 8.06 15.60 2.67
C GLY A 36 7.29 16.10 1.46
N ASP A 37 7.52 17.33 1.05
CA ASP A 37 6.85 18.06 -0.05
C ASP A 37 6.03 17.21 -1.03
N ARG A 38 4.83 16.77 -0.63
CA ARG A 38 3.92 15.98 -1.46
C ARG A 38 4.43 14.60 -1.84
N ALA A 39 5.54 14.17 -1.26
CA ALA A 39 6.07 12.86 -1.52
C ALA A 39 5.50 11.88 -0.50
N VAL A 40 4.76 10.89 -0.97
CA VAL A 40 4.24 9.83 -0.11
C VAL A 40 4.74 8.48 -0.62
N ALA A 41 4.88 7.53 0.29
CA ALA A 41 5.35 6.21 -0.07
C ALA A 41 4.80 5.19 0.94
N TRP A 42 4.90 3.92 0.58
CA TRP A 42 4.51 2.81 1.47
C TRP A 42 5.75 1.98 1.76
N VAL A 43 5.81 1.41 2.94
CA VAL A 43 6.89 0.49 3.29
C VAL A 43 6.64 -0.83 2.58
N GLU A 44 7.58 -1.28 1.77
CA GLU A 44 7.41 -2.50 0.97
C GLU A 44 7.04 -3.72 1.81
N SER A 45 7.71 -3.91 2.94
CA SER A 45 7.44 -5.08 3.78
C SER A 45 6.01 -5.08 4.31
N GLU A 46 5.46 -3.90 4.60
CA GLU A 46 4.07 -3.80 5.06
C GLU A 46 3.10 -4.19 3.95
N VAL A 47 3.37 -3.76 2.73
CA VAL A 47 2.54 -4.12 1.59
C VAL A 47 2.63 -5.61 1.31
N ASP A 48 3.83 -6.18 1.39
CA ASP A 48 4.03 -7.61 1.19
C ASP A 48 3.30 -8.43 2.26
N ASP A 49 3.37 -8.01 3.51
CA ASP A 49 2.67 -8.69 4.61
C ASP A 49 1.16 -8.65 4.40
N TRP A 50 0.65 -7.48 3.95
CA TRP A 50 -0.77 -7.33 3.65
C TRP A 50 -1.21 -8.28 2.55
N MET A 51 -0.41 -8.38 1.48
CA MET A 51 -0.72 -9.27 0.36
C MET A 51 -0.71 -10.74 0.80
N GLU A 52 0.27 -11.11 1.59
CA GLU A 52 0.36 -12.49 2.09
C GLU A 52 -0.82 -12.84 2.96
N GLU A 53 -1.23 -11.91 3.83
CA GLU A 53 -2.39 -12.11 4.68
C GLU A 53 -3.65 -12.35 3.82
N LYS A 54 -3.82 -11.56 2.77
CA LYS A 54 -4.97 -11.73 1.87
C LYS A 54 -4.93 -13.08 1.15
N CYS A 55 -3.74 -13.52 0.75
CA CYS A 55 -3.59 -14.83 0.12
C CYS A 55 -4.01 -15.95 1.05
N GLN A 56 -3.72 -15.83 2.34
CA GLN A 56 -4.06 -16.84 3.32
C GLN A 56 -5.55 -16.87 3.65
N MET A 57 -6.23 -15.77 3.44
CA MET A 57 -7.66 -15.64 3.76
C MET A 57 -8.60 -16.13 2.67
N ARG A 58 -8.07 -16.47 1.51
CA ARG A 58 -8.91 -16.91 0.39
C ARG A 58 -9.39 -18.35 0.55
#